data_72e613106114af957fedd7901ca1acb6
#
_entry.id   72e613106114af957fedd7901ca1acb6
#
_cell.length_a   1.000
_cell.length_b   1.000
_cell.length_c   1.000
_cell.angle_alpha   90.00
_cell.angle_beta   90.00
_cell.angle_gamma   90.00
#
_symmetry.space_group_name_H-M   'P 1'
#
loop_
_entity.id
_entity.type
_entity.pdbx_description
1 polymer ?
#
loop_
_entity_poly.entity_id
_entity_poly.type
_entity_poly.pdbx_seq_one_letter_code
_entity_poly.pdbx_strand_id
1 'polypeptide(L)'
;YRKDVGITRIQIEQDSGKSIRDLDPTKIFIDLNRAGSGLMEIVSEPDMRSSDEAAAFVRKVQSVLKHIGTCNGNMEEGNLRCDVNVSIFKDTLSDLNDDDENETNTSVGDGPLSSGERVEIKNLNSIKGVQNAIDYEFKRQVELAEKGTPIEVHETRGYDAVSGKTLRMRRKEAAADYRFMPEPDLLPLHVDDA
;
A
#
# COMPACT_ATOMS: atom_id res chain seq x y z
N TYR A 1 -6.74 -16.98 -18.80
CA TYR A 1 -7.41 -16.54 -17.56
C TYR A 1 -7.67 -15.04 -17.61
N ARG A 2 -8.90 -14.64 -17.41
CA ARG A 2 -9.35 -13.24 -17.33
C ARG A 2 -9.89 -12.99 -15.93
N LYS A 3 -9.46 -11.88 -15.32
CA LYS A 3 -9.97 -11.39 -14.04
C LYS A 3 -10.27 -9.92 -14.17
N ASP A 4 -11.40 -9.51 -13.70
CA ASP A 4 -11.77 -8.11 -13.58
C ASP A 4 -11.25 -7.61 -12.22
N VAL A 5 -10.64 -6.42 -12.23
CA VAL A 5 -10.14 -5.73 -11.04
C VAL A 5 -10.80 -4.37 -11.00
N GLY A 6 -11.58 -4.12 -9.95
CA GLY A 6 -12.24 -2.84 -9.73
C GLY A 6 -11.24 -1.71 -9.48
N ILE A 7 -11.60 -0.51 -9.88
CA ILE A 7 -10.87 0.72 -9.56
C ILE A 7 -11.73 1.54 -8.61
N THR A 8 -11.27 1.69 -7.37
CA THR A 8 -11.96 2.49 -6.35
C THR A 8 -11.99 3.95 -6.71
N ARG A 9 -10.83 4.48 -7.14
CA ARG A 9 -10.69 5.89 -7.51
C ARG A 9 -9.46 6.13 -8.38
N ILE A 10 -9.53 7.24 -9.11
CA ILE A 10 -8.38 7.89 -9.74
C ILE A 10 -8.34 9.32 -9.20
N GLN A 11 -7.23 9.67 -8.58
CA GLN A 11 -7.04 10.97 -7.94
C GLN A 11 -5.90 11.72 -8.63
N ILE A 12 -6.14 12.98 -8.94
CA ILE A 12 -5.11 13.87 -9.48
C ILE A 12 -4.46 14.60 -8.32
N GLU A 13 -3.15 14.58 -8.28
CA GLU A 13 -2.32 15.17 -7.24
C GLU A 13 -1.20 16.00 -7.85
N GLN A 14 -0.49 16.72 -7.00
CA GLN A 14 0.70 17.46 -7.36
C GLN A 14 1.87 16.95 -6.52
N ASP A 15 3.01 16.66 -7.16
CA ASP A 15 4.21 16.22 -6.43
C ASP A 15 4.79 17.39 -5.62
N SER A 16 5.30 17.08 -4.45
CA SER A 16 5.91 18.04 -3.55
C SER A 16 7.43 17.95 -3.59
N GLY A 17 8.10 18.92 -2.97
CA GLY A 17 9.53 18.86 -2.72
C GLY A 17 9.90 17.70 -1.78
N LYS A 18 11.09 17.15 -1.95
CA LYS A 18 11.63 16.07 -1.11
C LYS A 18 12.62 16.64 -0.10
N SER A 19 12.39 16.39 1.19
CA SER A 19 13.36 16.73 2.24
C SER A 19 14.41 15.63 2.35
N ILE A 20 15.69 15.99 2.30
CA ILE A 20 16.85 15.12 2.43
C ILE A 20 17.58 15.50 3.72
N ARG A 21 17.73 14.53 4.63
CA ARG A 21 18.30 14.77 5.98
C ARG A 21 19.59 13.99 6.24
N ASP A 22 19.97 13.13 5.32
CA ASP A 22 21.04 12.14 5.50
C ASP A 22 22.41 12.69 5.06
N LEU A 23 22.44 13.82 4.37
CA LEU A 23 23.68 14.41 3.83
C LEU A 23 24.47 15.22 4.87
N ASP A 24 23.77 15.87 5.80
CA ASP A 24 24.37 16.70 6.86
C ASP A 24 23.40 16.70 8.06
N PRO A 25 23.83 16.29 9.27
CA PRO A 25 22.98 16.22 10.44
C PRO A 25 22.47 17.58 10.93
N THR A 26 23.13 18.67 10.50
CA THR A 26 22.78 20.04 10.90
C THR A 26 21.90 20.77 9.90
N LYS A 27 21.62 20.17 8.72
CA LYS A 27 20.91 20.80 7.62
C LYS A 27 19.82 19.92 7.05
N ILE A 28 18.78 20.55 6.56
CA ILE A 28 17.76 19.90 5.73
C ILE A 28 17.90 20.45 4.32
N PHE A 29 18.19 19.57 3.37
CA PHE A 29 18.19 19.91 1.95
C PHE A 29 16.81 19.65 1.36
N ILE A 30 16.39 20.50 0.44
CA ILE A 30 15.11 20.36 -0.24
C ILE A 30 15.40 20.16 -1.73
N ASP A 31 14.96 19.01 -2.24
CA ASP A 31 14.98 18.69 -3.67
C ASP A 31 13.63 19.05 -4.28
N LEU A 32 13.63 20.03 -5.17
CA LEU A 32 12.44 20.52 -5.85
C LEU A 32 12.29 19.99 -7.29
N ASN A 33 13.14 19.05 -7.73
CA ASN A 33 13.15 18.58 -9.11
C ASN A 33 11.79 18.11 -9.64
N ARG A 34 10.94 17.60 -8.75
CA ARG A 34 9.61 17.11 -9.10
C ARG A 34 8.47 17.95 -8.51
N ALA A 35 8.79 19.00 -7.76
CA ALA A 35 7.77 19.86 -7.17
C ALA A 35 6.87 20.45 -8.26
N GLY A 36 5.56 20.36 -8.05
CA GLY A 36 4.58 20.84 -9.01
C GLY A 36 4.28 19.89 -10.18
N SER A 37 4.99 18.77 -10.31
CA SER A 37 4.67 17.77 -11.33
C SER A 37 3.31 17.13 -11.06
N GLY A 38 2.49 16.99 -12.10
CA GLY A 38 1.21 16.29 -11.98
C GLY A 38 1.42 14.81 -11.66
N LEU A 39 0.68 14.31 -10.69
CA LEU A 39 0.60 12.90 -10.34
C LEU A 39 -0.83 12.40 -10.53
N MET A 40 -0.96 11.12 -10.83
CA MET A 40 -2.22 10.40 -10.86
C MET A 40 -2.10 9.17 -9.97
N GLU A 41 -2.88 9.12 -8.90
CA GLU A 41 -3.01 7.94 -8.07
C GLU A 41 -4.17 7.08 -8.57
N ILE A 42 -3.91 5.80 -8.82
CA ILE A 42 -4.92 4.80 -9.20
C ILE A 42 -5.02 3.82 -8.04
N VAL A 43 -6.18 3.75 -7.41
CA VAL A 43 -6.45 2.83 -6.29
C VAL A 43 -7.38 1.74 -6.78
N SER A 44 -6.92 0.49 -6.68
CA SER A 44 -7.71 -0.69 -7.04
C SER A 44 -8.52 -1.22 -5.87
N GLU A 45 -9.60 -1.93 -6.18
CA GLU A 45 -10.29 -2.80 -5.22
C GLU A 45 -9.40 -3.98 -4.83
N PRO A 46 -9.63 -4.61 -3.66
CA PRO A 46 -8.82 -5.73 -3.18
C PRO A 46 -9.21 -7.06 -3.85
N ASP A 47 -9.28 -7.07 -5.18
CA ASP A 47 -9.73 -8.24 -5.94
C ASP A 47 -8.63 -9.24 -6.23
N MET A 48 -7.37 -8.80 -6.21
CA MET A 48 -6.21 -9.64 -6.52
C MET A 48 -5.92 -10.64 -5.39
N ARG A 49 -5.61 -11.88 -5.75
CA ARG A 49 -5.40 -12.99 -4.80
C ARG A 49 -4.02 -13.63 -4.89
N SER A 50 -3.15 -13.15 -5.78
CA SER A 50 -1.79 -13.66 -5.91
C SER A 50 -0.83 -12.55 -6.37
N SER A 51 0.47 -12.80 -6.17
CA SER A 51 1.54 -11.94 -6.67
C SER A 51 1.56 -11.87 -8.19
N ASP A 52 1.20 -12.95 -8.87
CA ASP A 52 1.11 -13.01 -10.34
C ASP A 52 -0.03 -12.14 -10.87
N GLU A 53 -1.19 -12.14 -10.21
CA GLU A 53 -2.31 -11.26 -10.55
C GLU A 53 -1.92 -9.79 -10.37
N ALA A 54 -1.29 -9.46 -9.25
CA ALA A 54 -0.81 -8.10 -8.99
C ALA A 54 0.21 -7.64 -10.04
N ALA A 55 1.17 -8.49 -10.38
CA ALA A 55 2.14 -8.18 -11.42
C ALA A 55 1.51 -8.03 -12.81
N ALA A 56 0.52 -8.86 -13.14
CA ALA A 56 -0.22 -8.75 -14.38
C ALA A 56 -1.02 -7.44 -14.45
N PHE A 57 -1.66 -7.05 -13.34
CA PHE A 57 -2.37 -5.79 -13.22
C PHE A 57 -1.43 -4.59 -13.43
N VAL A 58 -0.30 -4.54 -12.71
CA VAL A 58 0.69 -3.45 -12.86
C VAL A 58 1.21 -3.37 -14.30
N ARG A 59 1.53 -4.51 -14.95
CA ARG A 59 1.92 -4.53 -16.37
C ARG A 59 0.83 -3.99 -17.28
N LYS A 60 -0.41 -4.32 -17.01
CA LYS A 60 -1.55 -3.84 -17.80
C LYS A 60 -1.73 -2.34 -17.66
N VAL A 61 -1.71 -1.82 -16.43
CA VAL A 61 -1.79 -0.38 -16.16
C VAL A 61 -0.64 0.35 -16.84
N GLN A 62 0.61 -0.14 -16.67
CA GLN A 62 1.80 0.42 -17.33
C GLN A 62 1.62 0.48 -18.85
N SER A 63 1.10 -0.58 -19.46
CA SER A 63 0.87 -0.64 -20.90
C SER A 63 -0.18 0.38 -21.38
N VAL A 64 -1.27 0.53 -20.61
CA VAL A 64 -2.31 1.53 -20.89
C VAL A 64 -1.74 2.94 -20.81
N LEU A 65 -1.06 3.27 -19.71
CA LEU A 65 -0.48 4.60 -19.50
C LEU A 65 0.54 4.99 -20.58
N LYS A 66 1.35 4.03 -21.02
CA LYS A 66 2.27 4.21 -22.16
C LYS A 66 1.51 4.47 -23.47
N HIS A 67 0.46 3.69 -23.72
CA HIS A 67 -0.31 3.78 -24.96
C HIS A 67 -1.03 5.12 -25.08
N ILE A 68 -1.59 5.63 -24.01
CA ILE A 68 -2.26 6.95 -23.99
C ILE A 68 -1.29 8.12 -23.84
N GLY A 69 0.02 7.85 -23.70
CA GLY A 69 1.04 8.89 -23.62
C GLY A 69 1.12 9.64 -22.30
N THR A 70 0.49 9.13 -21.23
CA THR A 70 0.48 9.79 -19.91
C THR A 70 1.84 9.73 -19.23
N CYS A 71 2.55 8.60 -19.33
CA CYS A 71 3.91 8.45 -18.83
C CYS A 71 4.65 7.34 -19.59
N ASN A 72 5.99 7.30 -19.47
CA ASN A 72 6.80 6.22 -20.03
C ASN A 72 6.73 4.93 -19.23
N GLY A 73 6.14 4.97 -18.02
CA GLY A 73 5.93 3.82 -17.15
C GLY A 73 7.19 3.19 -16.59
N ASN A 74 8.35 3.88 -16.63
CA ASN A 74 9.58 3.35 -16.08
C ASN A 74 9.55 3.43 -14.54
N MET A 75 9.49 2.26 -13.90
CA MET A 75 9.43 2.17 -12.44
C MET A 75 10.78 2.51 -11.79
N GLU A 76 11.90 2.18 -12.43
CA GLU A 76 13.26 2.45 -11.93
C GLU A 76 13.56 3.95 -11.90
N GLU A 77 12.99 4.70 -12.84
CA GLU A 77 13.08 6.17 -12.88
C GLU A 77 12.00 6.86 -12.03
N GLY A 78 11.11 6.09 -11.41
CA GLY A 78 10.03 6.61 -10.58
C GLY A 78 8.87 7.24 -11.36
N ASN A 79 8.77 6.99 -12.68
CA ASN A 79 7.66 7.47 -13.52
C ASN A 79 6.38 6.66 -13.31
N LEU A 80 6.49 5.45 -12.79
CA LEU A 80 5.42 4.65 -12.24
C LEU A 80 5.87 4.13 -10.88
N ARG A 81 5.10 4.35 -9.85
CA ARG A 81 5.32 3.84 -8.50
C ARG A 81 4.18 2.89 -8.14
N CYS A 82 4.46 1.93 -7.29
CA CYS A 82 3.48 0.98 -6.83
C CYS A 82 3.66 0.77 -5.33
N ASP A 83 2.60 0.99 -4.58
CA ASP A 83 2.47 0.55 -3.20
C ASP A 83 1.50 -0.63 -3.16
N VAL A 84 1.78 -1.62 -2.34
CA VAL A 84 0.98 -2.84 -2.26
C VAL A 84 0.48 -3.02 -0.85
N ASN A 85 -0.81 -3.32 -0.72
CA ASN A 85 -1.42 -3.70 0.53
C ASN A 85 -1.63 -5.22 0.54
N VAL A 86 -1.08 -5.89 1.55
CA VAL A 86 -1.21 -7.34 1.74
C VAL A 86 -1.88 -7.62 3.08
N SER A 87 -2.90 -8.47 3.06
CA SER A 87 -3.51 -9.04 4.25
C SER A 87 -3.83 -10.51 3.99
N ILE A 88 -3.83 -11.33 5.02
CA ILE A 88 -4.31 -12.71 4.98
C ILE A 88 -5.68 -12.79 5.61
N PHE A 89 -6.50 -13.73 5.18
CA PHE A 89 -7.74 -14.09 5.86
C PHE A 89 -7.79 -15.61 6.00
N LYS A 90 -8.43 -16.09 7.04
CA LYS A 90 -8.65 -17.51 7.25
C LYS A 90 -9.87 -17.92 6.42
N ASP A 91 -9.71 -18.92 5.58
CA ASP A 91 -10.83 -19.52 4.87
C ASP A 91 -11.54 -20.46 5.84
N THR A 92 -12.72 -20.04 6.32
CA THR A 92 -13.52 -20.85 7.24
C THR A 92 -14.25 -22.00 6.58
N LEU A 93 -14.18 -22.11 5.24
CA LEU A 93 -14.82 -23.22 4.51
C LEU A 93 -14.12 -24.57 4.72
N SER A 94 -12.88 -24.58 5.22
CA SER A 94 -12.17 -25.83 5.54
C SER A 94 -12.61 -26.47 6.87
N ASP A 95 -13.29 -25.73 7.75
CA ASP A 95 -13.73 -26.23 9.06
C ASP A 95 -15.15 -26.87 9.01
N LEU A 96 -15.79 -26.95 7.84
CA LEU A 96 -17.13 -27.52 7.66
C LEU A 96 -17.15 -29.02 7.29
N ASN A 97 -16.02 -29.70 7.38
CA ASN A 97 -15.90 -31.13 7.05
C ASN A 97 -15.83 -32.05 8.29
N ASP A 98 -16.28 -31.61 9.45
CA ASP A 98 -16.50 -32.53 10.57
C ASP A 98 -18.01 -32.70 10.77
N ASP A 99 -18.43 -33.91 10.54
CA ASP A 99 -19.72 -34.54 10.68
C ASP A 99 -20.63 -33.95 11.77
N ASP A 100 -21.61 -33.13 11.37
CA ASP A 100 -22.87 -33.06 12.12
C ASP A 100 -24.02 -32.73 11.14
N GLU A 101 -24.76 -33.79 10.78
CA GLU A 101 -26.07 -33.71 10.13
C GLU A 101 -27.07 -33.04 11.11
N ASN A 102 -27.15 -31.73 11.11
CA ASN A 102 -28.31 -31.02 11.60
C ASN A 102 -28.54 -29.73 10.83
N GLU A 103 -29.54 -29.78 9.97
CA GLU A 103 -30.02 -28.65 9.20
C GLU A 103 -30.41 -27.47 10.11
N THR A 104 -29.68 -26.41 10.07
CA THR A 104 -30.22 -25.07 10.33
C THR A 104 -29.72 -24.12 9.27
N ASN A 105 -30.67 -23.60 8.48
CA ASN A 105 -30.52 -22.48 7.56
C ASN A 105 -29.68 -21.36 8.18
N THR A 106 -28.40 -21.31 7.91
CA THR A 106 -27.58 -20.12 8.11
C THR A 106 -27.45 -19.46 6.75
N SER A 107 -28.24 -18.41 6.55
CA SER A 107 -28.02 -17.41 5.55
C SER A 107 -26.54 -17.02 5.57
N VAL A 108 -25.86 -17.17 4.41
CA VAL A 108 -24.52 -16.64 4.18
C VAL A 108 -24.58 -15.15 4.48
N GLY A 109 -24.18 -14.78 5.67
CA GLY A 109 -24.09 -13.39 6.06
C GLY A 109 -22.95 -12.75 5.28
N ASP A 110 -23.27 -11.66 4.58
CA ASP A 110 -22.33 -10.67 4.06
C ASP A 110 -21.53 -9.98 5.20
N GLY A 111 -21.03 -10.74 6.16
CA GLY A 111 -20.11 -10.25 7.16
C GLY A 111 -18.70 -10.24 6.57
N PRO A 112 -17.89 -9.19 6.81
CA PRO A 112 -16.51 -9.21 6.36
C PRO A 112 -15.83 -10.41 7.02
N LEU A 113 -15.33 -11.36 6.19
CA LEU A 113 -14.37 -12.37 6.61
C LEU A 113 -13.34 -11.66 7.48
N SER A 114 -13.07 -12.15 8.70
CA SER A 114 -12.10 -11.52 9.58
C SER A 114 -10.74 -11.52 8.90
N SER A 115 -10.49 -10.47 8.13
CA SER A 115 -9.21 -10.27 7.47
C SER A 115 -8.20 -9.87 8.53
N GLY A 116 -7.01 -10.46 8.50
CA GLY A 116 -5.88 -9.95 9.25
C GLY A 116 -5.61 -8.48 8.92
N GLU A 117 -4.93 -7.79 9.81
CA GLU A 117 -4.54 -6.40 9.59
C GLU A 117 -3.70 -6.23 8.33
N ARG A 118 -3.91 -5.14 7.66
CA ARG A 118 -3.29 -4.81 6.39
C ARG A 118 -1.86 -4.31 6.58
N VAL A 119 -0.94 -4.82 5.76
CA VAL A 119 0.44 -4.32 5.66
C VAL A 119 0.63 -3.60 4.33
N GLU A 120 1.01 -2.34 4.40
CA GLU A 120 1.38 -1.53 3.24
C GLU A 120 2.87 -1.72 2.94
N ILE A 121 3.21 -2.11 1.71
CA ILE A 121 4.60 -2.27 1.26
C ILE A 121 4.94 -1.16 0.28
N LYS A 122 6.00 -0.41 0.59
CA LYS A 122 6.53 0.70 -0.19
C LYS A 122 7.88 0.36 -0.83
N ASN A 123 8.39 1.27 -1.64
CA ASN A 123 9.69 1.18 -2.33
C ASN A 123 9.76 0.04 -3.38
N LEU A 124 8.65 -0.18 -4.09
CA LEU A 124 8.57 -1.15 -5.16
C LEU A 124 8.87 -0.48 -6.49
N ASN A 125 10.10 -0.66 -6.98
CA ASN A 125 10.64 -0.02 -8.19
C ASN A 125 10.69 -0.94 -9.41
N SER A 126 10.10 -2.12 -9.34
CA SER A 126 10.00 -3.06 -10.46
C SER A 126 8.82 -4.01 -10.26
N ILE A 127 8.30 -4.54 -11.37
CA ILE A 127 7.22 -5.54 -11.33
C ILE A 127 7.67 -6.82 -10.61
N LYS A 128 8.93 -7.21 -10.81
CA LYS A 128 9.51 -8.35 -10.09
C LYS A 128 9.61 -8.08 -8.58
N GLY A 129 9.93 -6.84 -8.21
CA GLY A 129 9.90 -6.40 -6.81
C GLY A 129 8.51 -6.49 -6.21
N VAL A 130 7.47 -6.11 -6.96
CA VAL A 130 6.06 -6.27 -6.54
C VAL A 130 5.75 -7.73 -6.23
N GLN A 131 6.07 -8.66 -7.15
CA GLN A 131 5.83 -10.09 -6.93
C GLN A 131 6.56 -10.61 -5.68
N ASN A 132 7.87 -10.39 -5.63
CA ASN A 132 8.70 -10.90 -4.53
C ASN A 132 8.26 -10.33 -3.17
N ALA A 133 7.88 -9.06 -3.13
CA ALA A 133 7.42 -8.42 -1.91
C ALA A 133 6.10 -9.02 -1.40
N ILE A 134 5.15 -9.28 -2.30
CA ILE A 134 3.87 -9.93 -1.96
C ILE A 134 4.13 -11.35 -1.45
N ASP A 135 4.92 -12.14 -2.17
CA ASP A 135 5.23 -13.53 -1.80
C ASP A 135 5.92 -13.62 -0.44
N TYR A 136 6.87 -12.70 -0.18
CA TYR A 136 7.55 -12.65 1.11
C TYR A 136 6.58 -12.26 2.23
N GLU A 137 5.81 -11.19 2.01
CA GLU A 137 4.92 -10.67 3.04
C GLU A 137 3.78 -11.65 3.35
N PHE A 138 3.22 -12.31 2.35
CA PHE A 138 2.23 -13.35 2.53
C PHE A 138 2.78 -14.48 3.44
N LYS A 139 3.96 -15.01 3.13
CA LYS A 139 4.60 -16.05 3.95
C LYS A 139 4.84 -15.58 5.38
N ARG A 140 5.33 -14.34 5.54
CA ARG A 140 5.56 -13.76 6.88
C ARG A 140 4.29 -13.67 7.70
N GLN A 141 3.18 -13.24 7.08
CA GLN A 141 1.90 -13.12 7.79
C GLN A 141 1.34 -14.48 8.17
N VAL A 142 1.44 -15.47 7.28
CA VAL A 142 1.03 -16.86 7.58
C VAL A 142 1.86 -17.43 8.74
N GLU A 143 3.18 -17.31 8.72
CA GLU A 143 4.04 -17.78 9.82
C GLU A 143 3.72 -17.12 11.17
N LEU A 144 3.39 -15.83 11.16
CA LEU A 144 2.99 -15.13 12.38
C LEU A 144 1.63 -15.62 12.91
N ALA A 145 0.68 -15.82 12.02
CA ALA A 145 -0.64 -16.34 12.38
C ALA A 145 -0.55 -17.76 12.95
N GLU A 146 0.25 -18.64 12.34
CA GLU A 146 0.50 -20.00 12.83
C GLU A 146 1.17 -20.03 14.22
N LYS A 147 2.01 -19.04 14.50
CA LYS A 147 2.65 -18.87 15.83
C LYS A 147 1.74 -18.24 16.88
N GLY A 148 0.49 -17.90 16.53
CA GLY A 148 -0.44 -17.24 17.42
C GLY A 148 -0.11 -15.77 17.70
N THR A 149 0.68 -15.14 16.86
CA THR A 149 1.07 -13.73 16.95
C THR A 149 0.71 -12.98 15.66
N PRO A 150 -0.58 -12.94 15.27
CA PRO A 150 -1.01 -12.28 14.03
C PRO A 150 -0.70 -10.78 14.10
N ILE A 151 -0.72 -10.13 12.93
CA ILE A 151 -0.56 -8.68 12.87
C ILE A 151 -1.86 -8.04 13.38
N GLU A 152 -1.76 -7.28 14.45
CA GLU A 152 -2.91 -6.66 15.12
C GLU A 152 -3.14 -5.20 14.73
N VAL A 153 -2.15 -4.56 14.12
CA VAL A 153 -2.20 -3.16 13.73
C VAL A 153 -1.65 -2.96 12.33
N HIS A 154 -2.21 -2.00 11.62
CA HIS A 154 -1.71 -1.61 10.31
C HIS A 154 -0.21 -1.28 10.36
N GLU A 155 0.59 -1.96 9.53
CA GLU A 155 2.03 -1.74 9.41
C GLU A 155 2.38 -1.16 8.04
N THR A 156 3.37 -0.26 8.03
CA THR A 156 4.05 0.16 6.80
C THR A 156 5.45 -0.44 6.77
N ARG A 157 5.77 -1.13 5.68
CA ARG A 157 7.05 -1.80 5.46
C ARG A 157 7.66 -1.32 4.14
N GLY A 158 8.99 -1.35 4.06
CA GLY A 158 9.73 -1.13 2.82
C GLY A 158 10.23 -2.47 2.28
N TYR A 159 10.23 -2.63 0.96
CA TYR A 159 10.87 -3.79 0.34
C TYR A 159 12.34 -3.51 0.07
N ASP A 160 13.21 -4.41 0.53
CA ASP A 160 14.64 -4.40 0.23
C ASP A 160 14.93 -5.47 -0.84
N ALA A 161 15.26 -5.01 -2.05
CA ALA A 161 15.52 -5.89 -3.17
C ALA A 161 16.81 -6.72 -3.02
N VAL A 162 17.76 -6.29 -2.18
CA VAL A 162 19.03 -6.99 -1.97
C VAL A 162 18.81 -8.21 -1.09
N SER A 163 18.13 -8.04 0.05
CA SER A 163 17.81 -9.14 0.95
C SER A 163 16.56 -9.93 0.53
N GLY A 164 15.73 -9.39 -0.37
CA GLY A 164 14.46 -9.97 -0.78
C GLY A 164 13.40 -9.97 0.33
N LYS A 165 13.51 -9.08 1.31
CA LYS A 165 12.66 -9.04 2.50
C LYS A 165 11.90 -7.73 2.62
N THR A 166 10.77 -7.77 3.32
CA THR A 166 10.13 -6.54 3.80
C THR A 166 10.70 -6.16 5.16
N LEU A 167 11.03 -4.88 5.33
CA LEU A 167 11.56 -4.33 6.56
C LEU A 167 10.59 -3.30 7.12
N ARG A 168 10.38 -3.33 8.44
CA ARG A 168 9.48 -2.36 9.08
C ARG A 168 10.01 -0.94 8.92
N MET A 169 9.20 -0.07 8.39
CA MET A 169 9.51 1.36 8.34
C MET A 169 9.17 2.00 9.70
N ARG A 170 9.90 3.07 10.03
CA ARG A 170 9.58 3.84 11.23
C ARG A 170 8.10 4.24 11.18
N ARG A 171 7.36 3.97 12.27
CA ARG A 171 5.98 4.45 12.42
C ARG A 171 5.99 5.95 12.23
N LYS A 172 5.32 6.46 11.21
CA LYS A 172 4.84 7.84 11.27
C LYS A 172 3.80 7.81 12.38
N GLU A 173 4.07 8.52 13.47
CA GLU A 173 3.05 8.83 14.47
C GLU A 173 1.81 9.29 13.70
N ALA A 174 0.64 8.87 14.17
CA ALA A 174 -0.64 9.00 13.48
C ALA A 174 -0.67 10.27 12.65
N ALA A 175 -0.88 10.12 11.33
CA ALA A 175 -0.77 11.23 10.40
C ALA A 175 -1.60 12.39 10.95
N ALA A 176 -0.91 13.46 11.37
CA ALA A 176 -1.58 14.67 11.77
C ALA A 176 -2.52 15.04 10.62
N ASP A 177 -3.77 15.36 10.95
CA ASP A 177 -4.69 15.84 9.94
C ASP A 177 -4.12 17.13 9.36
N TYR A 178 -3.54 17.05 8.17
CA TYR A 178 -2.87 18.16 7.51
C TYR A 178 -3.76 19.40 7.37
N ARG A 179 -5.08 19.27 7.49
CA ARG A 179 -6.00 20.40 7.50
C ARG A 179 -5.84 21.30 8.74
N PHE A 180 -5.21 20.80 9.80
CA PHE A 180 -4.96 21.51 11.05
C PHE A 180 -3.46 21.77 11.31
N MET A 181 -2.61 21.58 10.31
CA MET A 181 -1.20 21.98 10.43
C MET A 181 -1.09 23.50 10.36
N PRO A 182 -0.31 24.11 11.27
CA PRO A 182 0.05 25.51 11.12
C PRO A 182 0.73 25.74 9.76
N GLU A 183 0.30 26.78 9.07
CA GLU A 183 0.95 27.20 7.83
C GLU A 183 2.38 27.64 8.15
N PRO A 184 3.42 27.03 7.51
CA PRO A 184 4.81 27.33 7.85
C PRO A 184 5.21 28.78 7.54
N ASP A 185 4.52 29.42 6.60
CA ASP A 185 4.80 30.79 6.17
C ASP A 185 4.00 31.85 6.94
N LEU A 186 3.06 31.43 7.81
CA LEU A 186 2.23 32.32 8.61
C LEU A 186 2.45 32.04 10.11
N LEU A 187 2.75 33.09 10.84
CA LEU A 187 2.83 32.99 12.30
C LEU A 187 1.41 32.82 12.90
N PRO A 188 1.29 32.06 14.02
CA PRO A 188 0.03 32.00 14.74
C PRO A 188 -0.50 33.41 15.08
N LEU A 189 -1.78 33.63 14.76
CA LEU A 189 -2.46 34.84 15.16
C LEU A 189 -2.80 34.77 16.66
N HIS A 190 -2.26 35.66 17.44
CA HIS A 190 -2.68 35.85 18.82
C HIS A 190 -3.81 36.89 18.86
N VAL A 191 -4.95 36.46 19.37
CA VAL A 191 -6.09 37.35 19.63
C VAL A 191 -6.12 37.61 21.12
N ASP A 192 -5.86 38.83 21.53
CA ASP A 192 -6.00 39.24 22.92
C ASP A 192 -7.50 39.31 23.26
N ASP A 193 -7.88 38.80 24.42
CA ASP A 193 -9.24 38.92 24.93
C ASP A 193 -9.56 40.41 25.15
N ALA A 194 -10.65 40.86 24.53
CA ALA A 194 -11.12 42.24 24.61
C ALA A 194 -11.91 42.51 25.90
#